data_ecb0673b78492420de172c864a030b64
#
_entry.id   ecb0673b78492420de172c864a030b64
#
_cell.length_a   1.000
_cell.length_b   1.000
_cell.length_c   1.000
_cell.angle_alpha   90.00
_cell.angle_beta   90.00
_cell.angle_gamma   90.00
#
_symmetry.space_group_name_H-M   'P 1'
#
loop_
_entity.id
_entity.type
_entity.pdbx_description
1 polymer ?
#
loop_
_entity_poly.entity_id
_entity_poly.type
_entity_poly.pdbx_seq_one_letter_code
_entity_poly.pdbx_strand_id
1 'polypeptide(L)' 'MGKKERLMGYLKENGSITSFEAFTELFDTRLSDTIYRLEKEGHHFRREIIKRTGYYGNEINFWSNYG' A
#
# COMPACT_ATOMS: atom_id res chain seq x y z
N MET A 1 -8.11 14.14 -7.41
CA MET A 1 -6.99 13.52 -6.70
C MET A 1 -6.62 12.20 -7.35
N GLY A 2 -5.33 11.95 -7.49
CA GLY A 2 -4.86 10.74 -8.09
C GLY A 2 -4.82 9.57 -7.12
N LYS A 3 -4.73 8.36 -7.68
CA LYS A 3 -4.63 7.14 -6.86
C LYS A 3 -3.41 7.15 -5.94
N LYS A 4 -2.31 7.71 -6.43
CA LYS A 4 -1.08 7.78 -5.64
C LYS A 4 -1.25 8.64 -4.40
N GLU A 5 -1.91 9.77 -4.54
CA GLU A 5 -2.15 10.66 -3.42
C GLU A 5 -3.03 10.01 -2.37
N ARG A 6 -4.08 9.32 -2.80
CA ARG A 6 -4.97 8.61 -1.88
C ARG A 6 -4.23 7.52 -1.13
N LEU A 7 -3.42 6.76 -1.86
CA LEU A 7 -2.65 5.69 -1.25
C LEU A 7 -1.65 6.23 -0.23
N MET A 8 -0.95 7.30 -0.59
CA MET A 8 0.01 7.90 0.33
C MET A 8 -0.67 8.45 1.58
N GLY A 9 -1.82 9.09 1.41
CA GLY A 9 -2.59 9.57 2.54
C GLY A 9 -3.02 8.44 3.48
N TYR A 10 -3.51 7.36 2.90
CA TYR A 10 -3.91 6.19 3.68
C TYR A 10 -2.73 5.59 4.44
N LEU A 11 -1.59 5.45 3.77
CA LEU A 11 -0.40 4.90 4.39
C LEU A 11 0.16 5.77 5.49
N LYS A 12 0.10 7.09 5.32
CA LYS A 12 0.55 8.01 6.35
C LYS A 12 -0.30 7.93 7.60
N GLU A 13 -1.59 7.69 7.45
CA GLU A 13 -2.49 7.57 8.58
C GLU A 13 -2.43 6.20 9.24
N ASN A 14 -2.35 5.14 8.44
CA ASN A 14 -2.48 3.77 8.93
C ASN A 14 -1.15 3.01 8.98
N GLY A 15 -0.16 3.47 8.26
CA GLY A 15 1.16 2.84 8.24
C GLY A 15 1.27 1.66 7.28
N SER A 16 0.17 1.06 6.90
CA SER A 16 0.20 -0.09 6.00
C SER A 16 -1.11 -0.20 5.24
N ILE A 17 -1.12 -0.99 4.19
CA ILE A 17 -2.31 -1.27 3.42
C ILE A 17 -2.23 -2.68 2.84
N THR A 18 -3.35 -3.38 2.82
CA THR A 18 -3.44 -4.68 2.16
C THR A 18 -4.12 -4.51 0.81
N SER A 19 -4.01 -5.55 -0.04
CA SER A 19 -4.70 -5.54 -1.33
C SER A 19 -6.20 -5.40 -1.15
N PHE A 20 -6.73 -6.05 -0.12
CA PHE A 20 -8.15 -5.99 0.20
C PHE A 20 -8.56 -4.56 0.59
N GLU A 21 -7.76 -3.92 1.43
CA GLU A 21 -8.03 -2.55 1.84
C GLU A 21 -7.91 -1.58 0.66
N ALA A 22 -6.94 -1.79 -0.21
CA ALA A 22 -6.81 -0.96 -1.40
C ALA A 22 -8.06 -1.07 -2.27
N PHE A 23 -8.59 -2.26 -2.41
CA PHE A 23 -9.79 -2.47 -3.20
C PHE A 23 -11.01 -1.83 -2.54
N THR A 24 -11.20 -2.03 -1.24
CA THR A 24 -12.41 -1.56 -0.55
C THR A 24 -12.39 -0.09 -0.22
N GLU A 25 -11.23 0.44 0.15
CA GLU A 25 -11.13 1.84 0.60
C GLU A 25 -10.74 2.79 -0.52
N LEU A 26 -9.91 2.33 -1.44
CA LEU A 26 -9.39 3.18 -2.51
C LEU A 26 -9.89 2.79 -3.89
N PHE A 27 -10.63 1.69 -3.98
CA PHE A 27 -11.10 1.13 -5.24
C PHE A 27 -9.96 0.87 -6.22
N ASP A 28 -8.79 0.54 -5.69
CA ASP A 28 -7.60 0.29 -6.48
C ASP A 28 -7.39 -1.21 -6.64
N THR A 29 -7.63 -1.71 -7.84
CA THR A 29 -7.45 -3.13 -8.14
C THR A 29 -6.03 -3.45 -8.56
N ARG A 30 -5.18 -2.44 -8.70
CA ARG A 30 -3.79 -2.60 -9.14
C ARG A 30 -2.82 -1.98 -8.16
N LEU A 31 -2.95 -2.38 -6.91
CA LEU A 31 -2.10 -1.85 -5.85
C LEU A 31 -0.61 -2.02 -6.16
N SER A 32 -0.23 -3.19 -6.66
CA SER A 32 1.18 -3.47 -6.98
C SER A 32 1.74 -2.49 -8.00
N ASP A 33 0.94 -2.13 -9.01
CA ASP A 33 1.37 -1.19 -10.03
C ASP A 33 1.55 0.21 -9.44
N THR A 34 0.61 0.62 -8.62
CA THR A 34 0.68 1.93 -7.95
C THR A 34 1.90 2.00 -7.05
N ILE A 35 2.16 0.96 -6.28
CA ILE A 35 3.34 0.89 -5.42
C ILE A 35 4.61 0.96 -6.24
N TYR A 36 4.66 0.22 -7.35
CA TYR A 36 5.83 0.23 -8.23
C TYR A 36 6.14 1.64 -8.72
N ARG A 37 5.12 2.38 -9.12
CA ARG A 37 5.30 3.75 -9.60
C ARG A 37 5.78 4.68 -8.49
N LEU A 38 5.25 4.50 -7.28
CA LEU A 38 5.69 5.30 -6.14
C LEU A 38 7.13 4.99 -5.76
N GLU A 39 7.54 3.74 -5.86
CA GLU A 39 8.92 3.36 -5.61
C GLU A 39 9.87 4.02 -6.59
N LYS A 40 9.45 4.15 -7.84
CA LYS A 40 10.25 4.85 -8.85
C LYS A 40 10.39 6.33 -8.55
N GLU A 41 9.43 6.90 -7.84
CA GLU A 41 9.46 8.30 -7.46
C GLU A 41 10.30 8.55 -6.20
N GLY A 42 10.81 7.49 -5.58
CA GLY A 42 11.67 7.62 -4.43
C GLY A 42 11.06 7.19 -3.10
N HIS A 43 9.84 6.70 -3.12
CA HIS A 43 9.21 6.21 -1.91
C HIS A 43 9.65 4.78 -1.61
N HIS A 44 9.66 4.43 -0.34
CA HIS A 44 10.09 3.11 0.10
C HIS A 44 8.93 2.38 0.76
N PHE A 45 8.74 1.13 0.35
CA PHE A 45 7.69 0.28 0.86
C PHE A 45 8.23 -1.10 1.17
N ARG A 46 7.67 -1.71 2.19
CA ARG A 46 8.00 -3.07 2.56
C ARG A 46 6.80 -3.96 2.30
N ARG A 47 7.02 -5.06 1.60
CA ARG A 47 5.97 -6.02 1.31
C ARG A 47 6.10 -7.21 2.24
N GLU A 48 4.99 -7.59 2.84
CA GLU A 48 4.93 -8.75 3.70
C GLU A 48 3.72 -9.58 3.31
N ILE A 49 3.88 -10.90 3.39
CA ILE A 49 2.77 -11.81 3.13
C ILE A 49 2.08 -12.05 4.46
N ILE A 50 0.77 -11.80 4.49
CA ILE A 50 -0.03 -12.07 5.67
C ILE A 50 -1.00 -13.19 5.37
N LYS A 51 -1.24 -14.01 6.38
CA LYS A 51 -2.20 -15.09 6.31
C LYS A 51 -3.07 -15.03 7.53
N ARG A 52 -4.34 -14.74 7.31
CA ARG A 52 -5.33 -14.71 8.38
C ARG A 52 -6.48 -15.64 8.02
N THR A 53 -7.28 -15.97 8.98
CA THR A 53 -8.43 -16.85 8.75
C THR A 53 -9.27 -16.34 7.59
N GLY A 54 -9.31 -17.12 6.50
CA GLY A 54 -10.08 -16.77 5.31
C GLY A 54 -9.46 -15.72 4.41
N TYR A 55 -8.26 -15.24 4.73
CA TYR A 55 -7.60 -14.24 3.91
C TYR A 55 -6.12 -14.56 3.76
N TYR A 56 -5.66 -14.42 2.53
CA TYR A 56 -4.25 -14.57 2.20
C TYR A 56 -3.87 -13.49 1.21
N GLY A 57 -2.83 -12.71 1.50
CA GLY A 57 -2.45 -11.65 0.61
C GLY A 57 -1.22 -10.91 1.07
N ASN A 58 -0.88 -9.86 0.33
CA ASN A 58 0.28 -9.02 0.61
C ASN A 58 -0.14 -7.80 1.39
N GLU A 59 0.66 -7.44 2.39
CA GLU A 59 0.53 -6.19 3.09
C GLU A 59 1.69 -5.29 2.70
N ILE A 60 1.38 -4.05 2.34
CA ILE A 60 2.38 -3.06 1.98
C ILE A 60 2.53 -2.11 3.15
N ASN A 61 3.73 -2.04 3.71
CA ASN A 61 4.03 -1.14 4.81
C ASN A 61 4.76 0.08 4.28
N PHE A 62 4.28 1.24 4.68
CA PHE A 62 4.97 2.49 4.34
C PHE A 62 6.20 2.62 5.23
N TRP A 63 7.34 2.72 4.61
CA TRP A 63 8.59 2.85 5.33
C TRP A 63 9.23 4.18 4.97
N SER A 64 9.37 5.03 5.98
CA SER A 64 10.02 6.32 5.81
C SER A 64 11.50 6.18 6.10
N ASN A 65 12.31 6.73 5.19
CA ASN A 65 13.75 6.69 5.33
C ASN A 65 14.28 7.73 6.33
N TYR A 66 13.40 8.42 6.98
CA TYR A 66 13.78 9.36 8.01
C TYR A 66 13.82 8.61 9.33
N GLY A 67 14.99 8.24 9.70
CA GLY A 67 15.23 7.50 10.92
C GLY A 67 14.79 8.26 12.14
#